data_641742e37e43d792f2c0a33d4b4d3e37
#
_entry.id   641742e37e43d792f2c0a33d4b4d3e37
#
_cell.length_a   1.000
_cell.length_b   1.000
_cell.length_c   1.000
_cell.angle_alpha   90.00
_cell.angle_beta   90.00
_cell.angle_gamma   90.00
#
_symmetry.space_group_name_H-M   'P 1'
#
loop_
_entity.id
_entity.type
_entity.pdbx_description
1 polymer ?
#
loop_
_entity_poly.entity_id
_entity_poly.type
_entity_poly.pdbx_seq_one_letter_code
_entity_poly.pdbx_strand_id
1 'polypeptide(L)'
;MKIDHLINGKAVPGDTYFETVNPATQQVLAEVAAGGEAEVNAAVSAAKDAFPKWAGLPATERAKKIRALGELIAQHVPEIATTETDDTGQTISQTAKQLVPRAADNFSYFAEMCTRVDGHTYPTPT
;
A
#
# COMPACT_ATOMS: atom_id res chain seq x y z
N MET A 1 19.68 6.22 5.75
CA MET A 1 18.39 6.94 5.65
C MET A 1 17.53 6.55 6.84
N LYS A 2 16.70 7.47 7.38
CA LYS A 2 15.78 7.17 8.49
C LYS A 2 14.34 7.16 7.97
N ILE A 3 13.57 6.13 8.31
CA ILE A 3 12.20 5.93 7.85
C ILE A 3 11.28 5.89 9.07
N ASP A 4 10.44 6.91 9.20
CA ASP A 4 9.46 7.04 10.28
C ASP A 4 8.17 6.30 9.95
N HIS A 5 7.27 6.15 10.94
CA HIS A 5 5.91 5.66 10.70
C HIS A 5 5.13 6.64 9.81
N LEU A 6 4.25 6.12 8.97
CA LEU A 6 3.28 6.94 8.24
C LEU A 6 1.90 6.76 8.88
N ILE A 7 1.46 7.75 9.64
CA ILE A 7 0.15 7.73 10.32
C ILE A 7 -0.62 9.00 9.93
N ASN A 8 -1.84 8.83 9.47
CA ASN A 8 -2.71 9.94 9.05
C ASN A 8 -2.05 10.87 8.01
N GLY A 9 -1.27 10.31 7.08
CA GLY A 9 -0.57 11.05 6.04
C GLY A 9 0.64 11.87 6.51
N LYS A 10 1.12 11.64 7.73
CA LYS A 10 2.26 12.34 8.32
C LYS A 10 3.34 11.36 8.75
N ALA A 11 4.60 11.76 8.59
CA ALA A 11 5.71 11.06 9.21
C ALA A 11 5.66 11.26 10.73
N VAL A 12 5.68 10.15 11.48
CA VAL A 12 5.66 10.11 12.95
C VAL A 12 6.93 9.37 13.40
N PRO A 13 7.87 10.04 14.08
CA PRO A 13 9.07 9.39 14.59
C PRO A 13 8.74 8.22 15.52
N GLY A 14 9.52 7.15 15.43
CA GLY A 14 9.47 6.06 16.41
C GLY A 14 10.39 6.33 17.60
N ASP A 15 10.07 5.71 18.73
CA ASP A 15 10.95 5.75 19.92
C ASP A 15 12.21 4.92 19.70
N THR A 16 12.11 3.85 18.93
CA THR A 16 13.21 2.95 18.58
C THR A 16 13.22 2.67 17.09
N TYR A 17 14.38 2.27 16.57
CA TYR A 17 14.60 1.96 15.16
C TYR A 17 15.38 0.65 15.03
N PHE A 18 15.17 -0.07 13.95
CA PHE A 18 15.99 -1.21 13.55
C PHE A 18 16.56 -0.99 12.14
N GLU A 19 17.71 -1.58 11.90
CA GLU A 19 18.35 -1.51 10.60
C GLU A 19 17.73 -2.51 9.61
N THR A 20 17.48 -2.08 8.37
CA THR A 20 17.27 -2.99 7.24
C THR A 20 18.54 -3.10 6.43
N VAL A 21 18.87 -4.29 5.97
CA VAL A 21 20.15 -4.64 5.38
C VAL A 21 19.94 -5.27 4.00
N ASN A 22 20.69 -4.82 3.01
CA ASN A 22 20.72 -5.46 1.70
C ASN A 22 21.28 -6.89 1.84
N PRO A 23 20.51 -7.94 1.53
CA PRO A 23 20.92 -9.32 1.76
C PRO A 23 22.09 -9.77 0.86
N ALA A 24 22.30 -9.11 -0.29
CA ALA A 24 23.39 -9.44 -1.21
C ALA A 24 24.72 -8.80 -0.81
N THR A 25 24.70 -7.57 -0.29
CA THR A 25 25.92 -6.78 0.02
C THR A 25 26.19 -6.68 1.52
N GLN A 26 25.22 -6.98 2.37
CA GLN A 26 25.25 -6.83 3.83
C GLN A 26 25.42 -5.36 4.29
N GLN A 27 25.14 -4.42 3.41
CA GLN A 27 25.16 -3.00 3.73
C GLN A 27 23.83 -2.56 4.33
N VAL A 28 23.90 -1.68 5.35
CA VAL A 28 22.71 -1.06 5.94
C VAL A 28 22.07 -0.11 4.91
N LEU A 29 20.79 -0.31 4.63
CA LEU A 29 20.00 0.52 3.71
C LEU A 29 19.34 1.68 4.45
N ALA A 30 18.71 1.39 5.57
CA ALA A 30 17.96 2.37 6.35
C ALA A 30 17.81 1.93 7.81
N GLU A 31 17.45 2.89 8.67
CA GLU A 31 16.89 2.67 10.00
C GLU A 31 15.37 2.88 9.92
N VAL A 32 14.60 1.87 10.24
CA VAL A 32 13.13 1.86 10.15
C VAL A 32 12.55 1.94 11.56
N ALA A 33 11.57 2.81 11.78
CA ALA A 33 10.90 2.94 13.06
C ALA A 33 10.24 1.63 13.49
N ALA A 34 10.55 1.15 14.69
CA ALA A 34 9.92 -0.02 15.29
C ALA A 34 8.61 0.39 15.97
N GLY A 35 7.47 -0.10 15.43
CA GLY A 35 6.15 0.19 15.97
C GLY A 35 5.75 -0.80 17.05
N GLY A 36 5.18 -0.29 18.12
CA GLY A 36 4.56 -1.04 19.20
C GLY A 36 3.04 -0.88 19.22
N GLU A 37 2.44 -1.21 20.36
CA GLU A 37 0.99 -1.13 20.55
C GLU A 37 0.45 0.30 20.39
N ALA A 38 1.19 1.30 20.86
CA ALA A 38 0.78 2.70 20.81
C ALA A 38 0.65 3.19 19.34
N GLU A 39 1.64 2.90 18.51
CA GLU A 39 1.66 3.29 17.09
C GLU A 39 0.57 2.55 16.30
N VAL A 40 0.39 1.27 16.56
CA VAL A 40 -0.70 0.47 15.95
C VAL A 40 -2.06 1.05 16.32
N ASN A 41 -2.31 1.35 17.61
CA ASN A 41 -3.56 1.93 18.06
C ASN A 41 -3.79 3.33 17.46
N ALA A 42 -2.75 4.16 17.36
CA ALA A 42 -2.83 5.47 16.70
C ALA A 42 -3.17 5.34 15.20
N ALA A 43 -2.55 4.41 14.49
CA ALA A 43 -2.82 4.16 13.08
C ALA A 43 -4.26 3.65 12.86
N VAL A 44 -4.73 2.71 13.69
CA VAL A 44 -6.11 2.19 13.62
C VAL A 44 -7.13 3.28 13.95
N SER A 45 -6.87 4.12 14.95
CA SER A 45 -7.75 5.26 15.27
C SER A 45 -7.86 6.22 14.10
N ALA A 46 -6.73 6.61 13.51
CA ALA A 46 -6.71 7.49 12.33
C ALA A 46 -7.47 6.88 11.13
N ALA A 47 -7.35 5.57 10.92
CA ALA A 47 -8.08 4.88 9.86
C ALA A 47 -9.60 4.86 10.13
N LYS A 48 -10.02 4.62 11.38
CA LYS A 48 -11.43 4.67 11.78
C LYS A 48 -12.03 6.07 11.58
N ASP A 49 -11.29 7.11 11.94
CA ASP A 49 -11.75 8.49 11.77
C ASP A 49 -11.88 8.89 10.28
N ALA A 50 -11.02 8.38 9.42
CA ALA A 50 -11.08 8.60 7.99
C ALA A 50 -12.17 7.79 7.27
N PHE A 51 -12.56 6.63 7.83
CA PHE A 51 -13.45 5.66 7.18
C PHE A 51 -14.82 6.22 6.78
N PRO A 52 -15.56 6.99 7.61
CA PRO A 52 -16.89 7.49 7.22
C PRO A 52 -16.84 8.36 5.97
N LYS A 53 -15.81 9.20 5.84
CA LYS A 53 -15.62 10.04 4.67
C LYS A 53 -15.32 9.21 3.41
N TRP A 54 -14.49 8.18 3.54
CA TRP A 54 -14.17 7.26 2.44
C TRP A 54 -15.39 6.42 2.03
N ALA A 55 -16.06 5.81 3.00
CA ALA A 55 -17.22 4.96 2.76
C ALA A 55 -18.42 5.73 2.16
N GLY A 56 -18.57 7.00 2.51
CA GLY A 56 -19.61 7.89 1.98
C GLY A 56 -19.38 8.37 0.54
N LEU A 57 -18.19 8.13 -0.04
CA LEU A 57 -17.94 8.48 -1.45
C LEU A 57 -18.71 7.54 -2.38
N PRO A 58 -19.22 8.04 -3.52
CA PRO A 58 -19.72 7.19 -4.60
C PRO A 58 -18.65 6.16 -5.03
N ALA A 59 -19.08 4.95 -5.44
CA ALA A 59 -18.16 3.90 -5.88
C ALA A 59 -17.24 4.36 -7.01
N THR A 60 -17.76 5.17 -7.94
CA THR A 60 -16.97 5.76 -9.03
C THR A 60 -15.85 6.68 -8.55
N GLU A 61 -16.06 7.46 -7.48
CA GLU A 61 -15.04 8.34 -6.93
C GLU A 61 -13.96 7.55 -6.15
N ARG A 62 -14.36 6.48 -5.45
CA ARG A 62 -13.39 5.56 -4.85
C ARG A 62 -12.55 4.85 -5.92
N ALA A 63 -13.20 4.33 -6.97
CA ALA A 63 -12.54 3.71 -8.12
C ALA A 63 -11.50 4.64 -8.76
N LYS A 64 -11.85 5.91 -8.95
CA LYS A 64 -10.94 6.92 -9.51
C LYS A 64 -9.67 7.11 -8.69
N LYS A 65 -9.81 7.17 -7.37
CA LYS A 65 -8.67 7.31 -6.45
C LYS A 65 -7.77 6.07 -6.43
N ILE A 66 -8.37 4.87 -6.43
CA ILE A 66 -7.62 3.60 -6.47
C ILE A 66 -6.90 3.44 -7.81
N ARG A 67 -7.54 3.79 -8.92
CA ARG A 67 -6.91 3.77 -10.25
C ARG A 67 -5.71 4.73 -10.31
N ALA A 68 -5.86 5.96 -9.81
CA ALA A 68 -4.77 6.93 -9.76
C ALA A 68 -3.55 6.42 -8.96
N LEU A 69 -3.79 5.65 -7.89
CA LEU A 69 -2.71 4.97 -7.15
C LEU A 69 -2.00 3.92 -8.03
N GLY A 70 -2.75 3.09 -8.74
CA GLY A 70 -2.17 2.10 -9.67
C GLY A 70 -1.33 2.76 -10.77
N GLU A 71 -1.84 3.85 -11.37
CA GLU A 71 -1.12 4.63 -12.38
C GLU A 71 0.17 5.25 -11.81
N LEU A 72 0.14 5.74 -10.58
CA LEU A 72 1.32 6.28 -9.91
C LEU A 72 2.37 5.19 -9.66
N ILE A 73 1.97 4.00 -9.20
CA ILE A 73 2.88 2.86 -9.05
C ILE A 73 3.51 2.50 -10.40
N ALA A 74 2.71 2.45 -11.48
CA ALA A 74 3.21 2.13 -12.82
C ALA A 74 4.26 3.15 -13.32
N GLN A 75 4.10 4.43 -13.00
CA GLN A 75 5.07 5.48 -13.33
C GLN A 75 6.39 5.35 -12.57
N HIS A 76 6.37 4.76 -11.37
CA HIS A 76 7.52 4.61 -10.48
C HIS A 76 8.09 3.19 -10.42
N VAL A 77 7.75 2.33 -11.39
CA VAL A 77 8.23 0.94 -11.42
C VAL A 77 9.75 0.81 -11.26
N PRO A 78 10.61 1.57 -11.95
CA PRO A 78 12.05 1.41 -11.80
C PRO A 78 12.55 1.72 -10.38
N GLU A 79 12.04 2.76 -9.76
CA GLU A 79 12.40 3.19 -8.40
C GLU A 79 11.95 2.16 -7.35
N ILE A 80 10.68 1.77 -7.40
CA ILE A 80 10.10 0.80 -6.47
C ILE A 80 10.80 -0.56 -6.62
N ALA A 81 11.03 -1.02 -7.86
CA ALA A 81 11.67 -2.29 -8.13
C ALA A 81 13.12 -2.35 -7.63
N THR A 82 13.87 -1.24 -7.73
CA THR A 82 15.23 -1.16 -7.18
C THR A 82 15.19 -1.26 -5.66
N THR A 83 14.32 -0.50 -5.01
CA THR A 83 14.16 -0.55 -3.55
C THR A 83 13.76 -1.95 -3.06
N GLU A 84 12.80 -2.58 -3.74
CA GLU A 84 12.36 -3.94 -3.43
C GLU A 84 13.49 -4.97 -3.60
N THR A 85 14.28 -4.84 -4.67
CA THR A 85 15.44 -5.71 -4.92
C THR A 85 16.50 -5.55 -3.83
N ASP A 86 16.80 -4.32 -3.45
CA ASP A 86 17.82 -4.03 -2.43
C ASP A 86 17.41 -4.53 -1.05
N ASP A 87 16.14 -4.44 -0.69
CA ASP A 87 15.64 -4.83 0.62
C ASP A 87 15.39 -6.34 0.75
N THR A 88 14.83 -6.98 -0.30
CA THR A 88 14.41 -8.38 -0.24
C THR A 88 15.40 -9.37 -0.86
N GLY A 89 16.31 -8.90 -1.70
CA GLY A 89 17.25 -9.74 -2.47
C GLY A 89 16.61 -10.42 -3.69
N GLN A 90 15.37 -10.10 -4.04
CA GLN A 90 14.76 -10.58 -5.28
C GLN A 90 15.47 -9.97 -6.49
N THR A 91 15.50 -10.69 -7.62
CA THR A 91 16.19 -10.19 -8.81
C THR A 91 15.47 -8.99 -9.42
N ILE A 92 16.22 -8.00 -9.89
CA ILE A 92 15.67 -6.80 -10.54
C ILE A 92 14.80 -7.13 -11.76
N SER A 93 15.09 -8.21 -12.46
CA SER A 93 14.27 -8.67 -13.59
C SER A 93 12.88 -9.14 -13.13
N GLN A 94 12.77 -9.72 -11.95
CA GLN A 94 11.51 -10.15 -11.37
C GLN A 94 10.72 -8.98 -10.79
N THR A 95 11.36 -8.13 -10.02
CA THR A 95 10.72 -6.97 -9.39
C THR A 95 10.23 -5.97 -10.44
N ALA A 96 11.06 -5.60 -11.41
CA ALA A 96 10.75 -4.60 -12.43
C ALA A 96 9.80 -5.10 -13.54
N LYS A 97 9.82 -6.40 -13.88
CA LYS A 97 9.02 -6.91 -15.02
C LYS A 97 7.75 -7.65 -14.58
N GLN A 98 7.64 -8.05 -13.32
CA GLN A 98 6.53 -8.87 -12.85
C GLN A 98 5.88 -8.31 -11.58
N LEU A 99 6.62 -8.14 -10.49
CA LEU A 99 6.02 -7.88 -9.19
C LEU A 99 5.44 -6.48 -9.06
N VAL A 100 6.22 -5.46 -9.38
CA VAL A 100 5.76 -4.06 -9.28
C VAL A 100 4.70 -3.73 -10.34
N PRO A 101 4.85 -4.11 -11.63
CA PRO A 101 3.77 -3.96 -12.61
C PRO A 101 2.49 -4.67 -12.19
N ARG A 102 2.57 -5.91 -11.68
CA ARG A 102 1.41 -6.65 -11.18
C ARG A 102 0.72 -5.95 -10.00
N ALA A 103 1.48 -5.28 -9.12
CA ALA A 103 0.87 -4.47 -8.07
C ALA A 103 0.02 -3.33 -8.65
N ALA A 104 0.52 -2.60 -9.65
CA ALA A 104 -0.22 -1.55 -10.34
C ALA A 104 -1.49 -2.10 -11.01
N ASP A 105 -1.38 -3.25 -11.70
CA ASP A 105 -2.50 -3.91 -12.36
C ASP A 105 -3.59 -4.35 -11.35
N ASN A 106 -3.19 -4.84 -10.17
CA ASN A 106 -4.13 -5.20 -9.12
C ASN A 106 -4.96 -4.00 -8.65
N PHE A 107 -4.34 -2.84 -8.43
CA PHE A 107 -5.09 -1.62 -8.08
C PHE A 107 -6.07 -1.22 -9.18
N SER A 108 -5.68 -1.29 -10.44
CA SER A 108 -6.54 -1.01 -11.59
C SER A 108 -7.71 -1.98 -11.68
N TYR A 109 -7.46 -3.28 -11.51
CA TYR A 109 -8.48 -4.33 -11.51
C TYR A 109 -9.53 -4.10 -10.41
N PHE A 110 -9.09 -3.88 -9.16
CA PHE A 110 -10.03 -3.66 -8.06
C PHE A 110 -10.75 -2.31 -8.15
N ALA A 111 -10.15 -1.30 -8.77
CA ALA A 111 -10.85 -0.06 -9.10
C ALA A 111 -12.03 -0.32 -10.04
N GLU A 112 -11.87 -1.19 -11.04
CA GLU A 112 -12.96 -1.57 -11.95
C GLU A 112 -14.05 -2.38 -11.25
N MET A 113 -13.68 -3.21 -10.27
CA MET A 113 -14.64 -3.99 -9.50
C MET A 113 -15.52 -3.16 -8.56
N CYS A 114 -15.09 -1.95 -8.16
CA CYS A 114 -15.86 -1.07 -7.27
C CYS A 114 -17.30 -0.79 -7.77
N THR A 115 -17.51 -0.79 -9.08
CA THR A 115 -18.82 -0.49 -9.71
C THR A 115 -19.57 -1.75 -10.13
N ARG A 116 -19.04 -2.94 -9.86
CA ARG A 116 -19.61 -4.24 -10.27
C ARG A 116 -20.07 -5.08 -9.07
N VAL A 117 -20.28 -4.45 -7.93
CA VAL A 117 -20.81 -5.13 -6.74
C VAL A 117 -22.32 -5.19 -6.87
N ASP A 118 -22.83 -6.33 -7.30
CA ASP A 118 -24.26 -6.58 -7.54
C ASP A 118 -24.92 -7.19 -6.29
N GLY A 119 -26.24 -6.99 -6.18
CA GLY A 119 -27.09 -7.69 -5.23
C GLY A 119 -27.83 -8.83 -5.93
N HIS A 120 -28.26 -9.84 -5.17
CA HIS A 120 -29.11 -10.91 -5.66
C HIS A 120 -30.51 -10.81 -5.05
N THR A 121 -31.53 -11.01 -5.86
CA THR A 121 -32.93 -11.17 -5.44
C THR A 121 -33.42 -12.54 -5.83
N TYR A 122 -34.15 -13.20 -4.94
CA TYR A 122 -34.70 -14.51 -5.19
C TYR A 122 -36.24 -14.43 -5.18
N PRO A 123 -36.95 -15.04 -6.17
CA PRO A 123 -38.40 -15.09 -6.14
C PRO A 123 -38.89 -15.91 -4.94
N THR A 124 -39.84 -15.38 -4.21
CA THR A 124 -40.53 -16.13 -3.16
C THR A 124 -41.69 -16.88 -3.79
N PRO A 125 -41.81 -18.22 -3.66
CA PRO A 125 -42.98 -18.94 -4.10
C PRO A 125 -44.23 -18.43 -3.37
N THR A 126 -45.27 -18.07 -4.10
CA THR A 126 -46.58 -17.71 -3.55
C THR A 126 -47.38 -18.98 -3.29
#